data_79b29c2935711ff25319e794d158602b
#
_entry.id   79b29c2935711ff25319e794d158602b
#
_cell.length_a   1.000
_cell.length_b   1.000
_cell.length_c   1.000
_cell.angle_alpha   90.00
_cell.angle_beta   90.00
_cell.angle_gamma   90.00
#
_symmetry.space_group_name_H-M   'P 1'
#
loop_
_entity.id
_entity.type
_entity.pdbx_description
1 polymer ?
#
loop_
_entity_poly.entity_id
_entity_poly.type
_entity_poly.pdbx_seq_one_letter_code
_entity_poly.pdbx_strand_id
1 'polypeptide(L)'
;MNRRLGITNIEAFVGVLVAVAIIVAIVALVRLDITGRKGSGLGTRFDYDLEELAKIDPNLILYEESTQAISTGFNESHGIAVDSKGSIYVAGDQAIRVLAENGDLLAEIELAGTPRCLAVASDGKIYVGMKDYVEVYDGQGKLASWQSLGEKAVLTSIAVYKNNVFVADAGNRIVLRYDTSGKLINRIGEKDKYKGIPGFVVPSPYFDLAVGRDGLLRVVNPGLRRIEAYTFDGDFEFPWGTFSNVDIKGFCGCCNPVNFAILEDESFVTCEKGLTRVKIYDAEGAFVGVVAGPEQLVEGDISRVCIIPAECQAGAFDVAVDAHGRIFVLDTIKNTVRIFTKINPVR
;
A
#
# COMPACT_ATOMS: atom_id res chain seq x y z
N MET A 1 55.24 17.98 -59.29
CA MET A 1 55.35 16.54 -59.07
C MET A 1 54.16 16.11 -58.18
N ASN A 2 53.00 15.78 -58.80
CA ASN A 2 51.81 15.40 -58.07
C ASN A 2 51.80 13.90 -57.85
N ARG A 3 52.10 13.46 -56.63
CA ARG A 3 51.87 12.05 -56.21
C ARG A 3 50.35 11.90 -55.93
N ARG A 4 49.64 11.26 -56.83
CA ARG A 4 48.34 10.70 -56.53
C ARG A 4 48.58 9.49 -55.64
N LEU A 5 48.20 9.57 -54.34
CA LEU A 5 48.06 8.43 -53.47
C LEU A 5 46.93 7.54 -53.97
N GLY A 6 47.27 6.47 -54.65
CA GLY A 6 46.28 5.44 -55.03
C GLY A 6 45.86 4.68 -53.76
N ILE A 7 44.59 4.71 -53.47
CA ILE A 7 43.99 3.89 -52.42
C ILE A 7 44.22 2.43 -52.79
N THR A 8 44.82 1.65 -51.93
CA THR A 8 45.01 0.20 -52.15
C THR A 8 43.65 -0.51 -52.05
N ASN A 9 43.46 -1.63 -52.73
CA ASN A 9 42.22 -2.41 -52.64
C ASN A 9 41.84 -2.79 -51.21
N ILE A 10 42.79 -2.91 -50.31
CA ILE A 10 42.61 -3.21 -48.91
C ILE A 10 42.04 -1.98 -48.16
N GLU A 11 42.60 -0.79 -48.43
CA GLU A 11 42.11 0.45 -47.83
C GLU A 11 40.66 0.76 -48.27
N ALA A 12 40.33 0.53 -49.53
CA ALA A 12 38.98 0.65 -50.06
C ALA A 12 38.02 -0.35 -49.40
N PHE A 13 38.43 -1.60 -49.23
CA PHE A 13 37.63 -2.64 -48.56
C PHE A 13 37.39 -2.31 -47.05
N VAL A 14 38.42 -1.87 -46.35
CA VAL A 14 38.31 -1.43 -44.93
C VAL A 14 37.37 -0.22 -44.84
N GLY A 15 37.48 0.75 -45.76
CA GLY A 15 36.60 1.91 -45.79
C GLY A 15 35.11 1.53 -45.96
N VAL A 16 34.84 0.54 -46.83
CA VAL A 16 33.47 0.02 -47.04
C VAL A 16 32.95 -0.67 -45.75
N LEU A 17 33.77 -1.50 -45.09
CA LEU A 17 33.38 -2.17 -43.86
C LEU A 17 33.06 -1.17 -42.72
N VAL A 18 33.88 -0.14 -42.57
CA VAL A 18 33.64 0.92 -41.57
C VAL A 18 32.36 1.68 -41.91
N ALA A 19 32.13 2.01 -43.17
CA ALA A 19 30.90 2.71 -43.59
C ALA A 19 29.64 1.85 -43.30
N VAL A 20 29.68 0.55 -43.58
CA VAL A 20 28.60 -0.39 -43.28
C VAL A 20 28.37 -0.49 -41.78
N ALA A 21 29.44 -0.60 -40.98
CA ALA A 21 29.33 -0.63 -39.52
C ALA A 21 28.70 0.64 -38.94
N ILE A 22 29.07 1.81 -39.48
CA ILE A 22 28.46 3.09 -39.09
C ILE A 22 26.97 3.14 -39.45
N ILE A 23 26.60 2.71 -40.63
CA ILE A 23 25.21 2.67 -41.11
C ILE A 23 24.39 1.73 -40.20
N VAL A 24 24.91 0.54 -39.87
CA VAL A 24 24.25 -0.40 -38.95
C VAL A 24 24.11 0.19 -37.56
N ALA A 25 25.12 0.87 -37.04
CA ALA A 25 25.08 1.54 -35.75
C ALA A 25 24.01 2.67 -35.72
N ILE A 26 23.97 3.48 -36.80
CA ILE A 26 22.95 4.54 -36.92
C ILE A 26 21.55 3.96 -36.99
N VAL A 27 21.33 2.90 -37.79
CA VAL A 27 20.04 2.23 -37.88
C VAL A 27 19.64 1.59 -36.56
N ALA A 28 20.57 0.99 -35.84
CA ALA A 28 20.34 0.46 -34.51
C ALA A 28 19.96 1.57 -33.52
N LEU A 29 20.68 2.68 -33.47
CA LEU A 29 20.39 3.84 -32.63
C LEU A 29 19.03 4.50 -32.95
N VAL A 30 18.67 4.57 -34.24
CA VAL A 30 17.36 5.12 -34.66
C VAL A 30 16.22 4.15 -34.31
N ARG A 31 16.48 2.84 -34.30
CA ARG A 31 15.48 1.84 -33.92
C ARG A 31 15.41 1.58 -32.42
N LEU A 32 16.50 1.79 -31.69
CA LEU A 32 16.49 1.76 -30.23
C LEU A 32 15.73 2.97 -29.71
N ASP A 33 14.58 2.73 -29.08
CA ASP A 33 13.84 3.78 -28.39
C ASP A 33 14.48 4.08 -27.03
N ILE A 34 15.61 4.81 -27.06
CA ILE A 34 16.35 5.21 -25.86
C ILE A 34 15.51 6.14 -24.96
N THR A 35 14.49 6.77 -25.53
CA THR A 35 13.62 7.74 -24.84
C THR A 35 12.29 7.16 -24.39
N GLY A 36 11.96 5.93 -24.78
CA GLY A 36 10.69 5.29 -24.51
C GLY A 36 9.46 5.96 -25.20
N ARG A 37 9.71 6.89 -26.14
CA ARG A 37 8.64 7.66 -26.77
C ARG A 37 7.95 6.95 -27.95
N LYS A 38 8.50 5.85 -28.43
CA LYS A 38 7.96 5.10 -29.58
C LYS A 38 6.98 3.99 -29.18
N GLY A 39 6.72 3.87 -27.88
CA GLY A 39 5.93 2.77 -27.33
C GLY A 39 6.69 1.44 -27.31
N SER A 40 6.11 0.44 -26.67
CA SER A 40 6.71 -0.89 -26.51
C SER A 40 6.80 -1.71 -27.80
N GLY A 41 6.15 -1.26 -28.89
CA GLY A 41 5.94 -2.04 -30.11
C GLY A 41 4.98 -3.23 -29.93
N LEU A 42 4.37 -3.36 -28.75
CA LEU A 42 3.31 -4.30 -28.46
C LEU A 42 1.99 -3.79 -29.08
N GLY A 43 1.09 -4.70 -29.40
CA GLY A 43 -0.22 -4.31 -29.94
C GLY A 43 -1.04 -3.50 -28.92
N THR A 44 -2.05 -2.77 -29.40
CA THR A 44 -2.88 -1.85 -28.60
C THR A 44 -3.51 -2.48 -27.34
N ARG A 45 -3.71 -3.79 -27.32
CA ARG A 45 -4.17 -4.50 -26.10
C ARG A 45 -3.18 -4.49 -24.95
N PHE A 46 -1.94 -4.03 -25.18
CA PHE A 46 -0.91 -3.84 -24.13
C PHE A 46 -0.67 -2.37 -23.83
N ASP A 47 -1.36 -1.46 -24.52
CA ASP A 47 -1.38 -0.05 -24.18
C ASP A 47 -2.40 0.13 -23.07
N TYR A 48 -1.92 0.52 -21.88
CA TYR A 48 -2.80 0.80 -20.76
C TYR A 48 -3.26 2.26 -20.86
N ASP A 49 -4.55 2.44 -21.08
CA ASP A 49 -5.16 3.76 -20.97
C ASP A 49 -5.43 4.05 -19.48
N LEU A 50 -4.49 4.74 -18.85
CA LEU A 50 -4.58 5.08 -17.44
C LEU A 50 -5.70 6.09 -17.19
N GLU A 51 -6.03 6.96 -18.16
CA GLU A 51 -7.14 7.89 -18.04
C GLU A 51 -8.48 7.16 -18.00
N GLU A 52 -8.64 6.12 -18.83
CA GLU A 52 -9.85 5.30 -18.83
C GLU A 52 -9.94 4.46 -17.56
N LEU A 53 -8.82 3.88 -17.11
CA LEU A 53 -8.77 3.11 -15.85
C LEU A 53 -9.00 3.97 -14.60
N ALA A 54 -8.73 5.27 -14.67
CA ALA A 54 -8.98 6.22 -13.58
C ALA A 54 -10.46 6.58 -13.45
N LYS A 55 -11.24 6.48 -14.53
CA LYS A 55 -12.68 6.77 -14.51
C LYS A 55 -13.41 5.67 -13.78
N ILE A 56 -14.19 6.07 -12.78
CA ILE A 56 -15.05 5.14 -12.04
C ILE A 56 -16.48 5.27 -12.56
N ASP A 57 -17.09 4.14 -12.92
CA ASP A 57 -18.53 4.12 -13.18
C ASP A 57 -19.28 4.59 -11.93
N PRO A 58 -20.08 5.67 -12.00
CA PRO A 58 -20.82 6.19 -10.85
C PRO A 58 -21.72 5.14 -10.17
N ASN A 59 -22.19 4.13 -10.90
CA ASN A 59 -22.99 3.05 -10.33
C ASN A 59 -22.20 2.10 -9.42
N LEU A 60 -20.87 2.14 -9.47
CA LEU A 60 -20.00 1.36 -8.58
C LEU A 60 -19.66 2.09 -7.29
N ILE A 61 -19.96 3.39 -7.19
CA ILE A 61 -19.67 4.19 -6.00
C ILE A 61 -20.75 3.91 -4.95
N LEU A 62 -20.35 3.31 -3.84
CA LEU A 62 -21.25 2.87 -2.77
C LEU A 62 -21.19 3.75 -1.52
N TYR A 63 -20.26 4.69 -1.48
CA TYR A 63 -20.03 5.56 -0.33
C TYR A 63 -19.97 7.02 -0.77
N GLU A 64 -20.35 7.90 0.12
CA GLU A 64 -20.21 9.35 -0.04
C GLU A 64 -19.34 9.92 1.07
N GLU A 65 -18.59 10.95 0.77
CA GLU A 65 -17.79 11.67 1.76
C GLU A 65 -18.72 12.50 2.64
N SER A 66 -18.76 12.18 3.92
CA SER A 66 -19.81 12.67 4.83
C SER A 66 -19.52 14.03 5.44
N THR A 67 -18.24 14.45 5.47
CA THR A 67 -17.81 15.68 6.14
C THR A 67 -16.65 16.32 5.39
N GLN A 68 -16.33 17.57 5.77
CA GLN A 68 -15.07 18.17 5.33
C GLN A 68 -13.89 17.37 5.90
N ALA A 69 -12.85 17.19 5.11
CA ALA A 69 -11.64 16.49 5.52
C ALA A 69 -11.05 17.11 6.80
N ILE A 70 -10.69 16.27 7.76
CA ILE A 70 -10.13 16.66 9.06
C ILE A 70 -8.62 16.78 8.90
N SER A 71 -8.04 17.96 9.21
CA SER A 71 -6.59 18.11 9.25
C SER A 71 -6.00 17.30 10.40
N THR A 72 -4.96 16.51 10.12
CA THR A 72 -4.20 15.82 11.16
C THR A 72 -3.29 16.76 11.96
N GLY A 73 -2.98 17.93 11.36
CA GLY A 73 -2.04 18.90 11.90
C GLY A 73 -0.58 18.46 11.83
N PHE A 74 -0.27 17.30 11.24
CA PHE A 74 1.08 16.80 10.98
C PHE A 74 1.61 17.29 9.63
N ASN A 75 2.95 17.31 9.50
CA ASN A 75 3.61 17.48 8.21
C ASN A 75 3.67 16.15 7.45
N GLU A 76 3.84 15.03 8.18
CA GLU A 76 3.84 13.66 7.64
C GLU A 76 2.98 12.75 8.52
N SER A 77 1.91 12.22 7.98
CA SER A 77 1.04 11.23 8.62
C SER A 77 1.35 9.84 8.10
N HIS A 78 1.34 8.83 8.98
CA HIS A 78 1.83 7.48 8.67
C HIS A 78 0.81 6.38 8.89
N GLY A 79 -0.07 6.51 9.88
CA GLY A 79 -1.04 5.47 10.20
C GLY A 79 -2.28 6.00 10.89
N ILE A 80 -3.40 5.29 10.77
CA ILE A 80 -4.69 5.63 11.35
C ILE A 80 -5.30 4.42 12.06
N ALA A 81 -5.96 4.68 13.18
CA ALA A 81 -6.86 3.74 13.85
C ALA A 81 -8.08 4.48 14.40
N VAL A 82 -9.18 3.76 14.59
CA VAL A 82 -10.40 4.30 15.19
C VAL A 82 -10.79 3.39 16.36
N ASP A 83 -11.07 3.98 17.50
CA ASP A 83 -11.54 3.21 18.67
C ASP A 83 -13.06 2.98 18.63
N SER A 84 -13.55 2.16 19.58
CA SER A 84 -14.98 1.85 19.69
C SER A 84 -15.87 3.04 20.05
N LYS A 85 -15.28 4.18 20.44
CA LYS A 85 -15.98 5.43 20.75
C LYS A 85 -16.02 6.39 19.56
N GLY A 86 -15.35 6.04 18.45
CA GLY A 86 -15.22 6.87 17.26
C GLY A 86 -14.08 7.90 17.34
N SER A 87 -13.20 7.81 18.34
CA SER A 87 -12.00 8.66 18.40
C SER A 87 -11.00 8.21 17.34
N ILE A 88 -10.46 9.17 16.61
CA ILE A 88 -9.56 8.95 15.48
C ILE A 88 -8.11 9.13 15.97
N TYR A 89 -7.33 8.09 15.92
CA TYR A 89 -5.91 8.09 16.28
C TYR A 89 -5.08 8.18 15.01
N VAL A 90 -4.25 9.21 14.91
CA VAL A 90 -3.33 9.38 13.78
C VAL A 90 -1.89 9.42 14.31
N ALA A 91 -1.03 8.58 13.73
CA ALA A 91 0.41 8.62 13.94
C ALA A 91 1.07 9.49 12.86
N GLY A 92 1.93 10.40 13.25
CA GLY A 92 2.65 11.28 12.33
C GLY A 92 3.79 12.01 13.01
N ASP A 93 4.68 12.63 12.25
CA ASP A 93 5.87 13.34 12.72
C ASP A 93 6.57 12.58 13.86
N GLN A 94 6.42 13.02 15.13
CA GLN A 94 6.91 12.38 16.34
C GLN A 94 5.83 12.35 17.42
N ALA A 95 4.56 12.11 17.03
CA ALA A 95 3.45 12.08 17.96
C ALA A 95 2.32 11.16 17.50
N ILE A 96 1.38 10.90 18.40
CA ILE A 96 0.04 10.42 18.09
C ILE A 96 -0.94 11.51 18.47
N ARG A 97 -1.82 11.88 17.55
CA ARG A 97 -2.96 12.76 17.83
C ARG A 97 -4.24 11.96 17.89
N VAL A 98 -5.02 12.25 18.90
CA VAL A 98 -6.37 11.72 19.06
C VAL A 98 -7.33 12.84 18.71
N LEU A 99 -8.13 12.64 17.66
CA LEU A 99 -9.04 13.63 17.12
C LEU A 99 -10.49 13.17 17.33
N ALA A 100 -11.38 14.11 17.57
CA ALA A 100 -12.80 13.90 17.46
C ALA A 100 -13.22 13.96 15.98
N GLU A 101 -14.43 13.47 15.68
CA GLU A 101 -15.00 13.48 14.32
C GLU A 101 -15.19 14.90 13.74
N ASN A 102 -15.36 15.89 14.59
CA ASN A 102 -15.42 17.30 14.18
C ASN A 102 -14.06 17.96 13.98
N GLY A 103 -12.97 17.20 14.15
CA GLY A 103 -11.60 17.66 14.01
C GLY A 103 -10.96 18.25 15.27
N ASP A 104 -11.68 18.30 16.40
CA ASP A 104 -11.10 18.78 17.66
C ASP A 104 -10.00 17.83 18.15
N LEU A 105 -8.88 18.40 18.59
CA LEU A 105 -7.80 17.64 19.22
C LEU A 105 -8.21 17.25 20.64
N LEU A 106 -8.39 15.95 20.88
CA LEU A 106 -8.73 15.40 22.20
C LEU A 106 -7.50 15.12 23.05
N ALA A 107 -6.41 14.64 22.44
CA ALA A 107 -5.14 14.36 23.12
C ALA A 107 -3.98 14.32 22.11
N GLU A 108 -2.77 14.58 22.62
CA GLU A 108 -1.53 14.38 21.89
C GLU A 108 -0.54 13.63 22.77
N ILE A 109 0.11 12.61 22.20
CA ILE A 109 1.12 11.78 22.86
C ILE A 109 2.42 11.99 22.12
N GLU A 110 3.38 12.65 22.75
CA GLU A 110 4.72 12.82 22.19
C GLU A 110 5.49 11.49 22.19
N LEU A 111 6.22 11.23 21.11
CA LEU A 111 7.03 10.04 20.90
C LEU A 111 8.50 10.40 20.79
N ALA A 112 9.39 9.47 21.17
CA ALA A 112 10.83 9.68 21.05
C ALA A 112 11.35 9.64 19.60
N GLY A 113 10.54 9.19 18.65
CA GLY A 113 10.90 9.09 17.24
C GLY A 113 9.66 9.00 16.35
N THR A 114 9.87 8.89 15.04
CA THR A 114 8.78 8.85 14.05
C THR A 114 8.07 7.50 14.07
N PRO A 115 6.76 7.45 14.39
CA PRO A 115 5.94 6.25 14.30
C PRO A 115 5.73 5.84 12.84
N ARG A 116 5.53 4.56 12.59
CA ARG A 116 5.23 4.00 11.26
C ARG A 116 3.80 3.52 11.13
N CYS A 117 3.27 2.96 12.20
CA CYS A 117 1.91 2.43 12.27
C CYS A 117 1.43 2.42 13.71
N LEU A 118 0.13 2.25 13.91
CA LEU A 118 -0.45 2.12 15.24
C LEU A 118 -1.66 1.20 15.23
N ALA A 119 -1.99 0.67 16.40
CA ALA A 119 -3.25 0.00 16.66
C ALA A 119 -3.76 0.36 18.05
N VAL A 120 -5.07 0.48 18.18
CA VAL A 120 -5.74 0.73 19.47
C VAL A 120 -6.47 -0.53 19.90
N ALA A 121 -6.12 -1.04 21.08
CA ALA A 121 -6.77 -2.20 21.65
C ALA A 121 -8.09 -1.82 22.35
N SER A 122 -8.96 -2.80 22.54
CA SER A 122 -10.25 -2.60 23.20
C SER A 122 -10.14 -2.14 24.68
N ASP A 123 -8.99 -2.38 25.32
CA ASP A 123 -8.68 -1.90 26.68
C ASP A 123 -8.10 -0.47 26.70
N GLY A 124 -8.01 0.18 25.54
CA GLY A 124 -7.51 1.54 25.37
C GLY A 124 -5.99 1.65 25.25
N LYS A 125 -5.25 0.54 25.25
CA LYS A 125 -3.81 0.57 24.99
C LYS A 125 -3.54 0.86 23.51
N ILE A 126 -2.50 1.65 23.27
CA ILE A 126 -2.04 2.05 21.95
C ILE A 126 -0.71 1.35 21.69
N TYR A 127 -0.67 0.51 20.68
CA TYR A 127 0.54 -0.14 20.19
C TYR A 127 1.09 0.64 19.01
N VAL A 128 2.33 1.10 19.10
CA VAL A 128 2.96 1.97 18.12
C VAL A 128 4.14 1.26 17.51
N GLY A 129 4.08 1.01 16.22
CA GLY A 129 5.21 0.51 15.45
C GLY A 129 6.17 1.65 15.14
N MET A 130 7.34 1.59 15.77
CA MET A 130 8.48 2.39 15.41
C MET A 130 9.19 1.74 14.19
N LYS A 131 10.41 2.16 13.84
CA LYS A 131 11.10 1.53 12.70
C LYS A 131 11.26 0.01 12.87
N ASP A 132 11.76 -0.41 14.01
CA ASP A 132 12.21 -1.79 14.27
C ASP A 132 11.80 -2.34 15.64
N TYR A 133 10.94 -1.64 16.37
CA TYR A 133 10.41 -2.06 17.66
C TYR A 133 9.02 -1.49 17.91
N VAL A 134 8.32 -2.02 18.90
CA VAL A 134 6.97 -1.57 19.30
C VAL A 134 7.06 -0.84 20.64
N GLU A 135 6.36 0.27 20.74
CA GLU A 135 6.07 0.95 22.00
C GLU A 135 4.60 0.79 22.36
N VAL A 136 4.32 0.71 23.66
CA VAL A 136 2.96 0.58 24.18
C VAL A 136 2.67 1.77 25.06
N TYR A 137 1.52 2.40 24.85
CA TYR A 137 1.04 3.57 25.59
C TYR A 137 -0.37 3.32 26.13
N ASP A 138 -0.75 4.12 27.10
CA ASP A 138 -2.12 4.31 27.56
C ASP A 138 -2.42 5.81 27.74
N GLY A 139 -3.58 6.14 28.31
CA GLY A 139 -3.95 7.54 28.57
C GLY A 139 -3.08 8.26 29.58
N GLN A 140 -2.15 7.59 30.27
CA GLN A 140 -1.23 8.16 31.25
C GLN A 140 0.20 8.28 30.76
N GLY A 141 0.54 7.59 29.64
CA GLY A 141 1.86 7.66 29.04
C GLY A 141 2.39 6.33 28.54
N LYS A 142 3.71 6.25 28.41
CA LYS A 142 4.40 5.06 27.90
C LYS A 142 4.45 3.95 28.96
N LEU A 143 3.93 2.78 28.59
CA LEU A 143 3.92 1.59 29.42
C LEU A 143 5.14 0.69 29.19
N ALA A 144 5.51 0.49 27.92
CA ALA A 144 6.56 -0.44 27.55
C ALA A 144 7.25 -0.05 26.23
N SER A 145 8.45 -0.57 26.04
CA SER A 145 9.18 -0.61 24.78
C SER A 145 9.66 -2.05 24.57
N TRP A 146 9.30 -2.65 23.45
CA TRP A 146 9.69 -4.02 23.17
C TRP A 146 11.10 -4.09 22.59
N GLN A 147 11.68 -5.27 22.56
CA GLN A 147 13.03 -5.46 22.04
C GLN A 147 13.08 -5.13 20.54
N SER A 148 14.14 -4.43 20.11
CA SER A 148 14.43 -4.17 18.70
C SER A 148 14.60 -5.47 17.92
N LEU A 149 14.06 -5.49 16.72
CA LEU A 149 14.18 -6.58 15.73
C LEU A 149 15.42 -6.43 14.84
N GLY A 150 16.21 -5.39 15.07
CA GLY A 150 17.46 -5.11 14.36
C GLY A 150 17.27 -4.21 13.12
N GLU A 151 18.37 -3.80 12.55
CA GLU A 151 18.45 -2.75 11.53
C GLU A 151 17.63 -3.02 10.26
N LYS A 152 17.45 -4.29 9.90
CA LYS A 152 16.71 -4.69 8.71
C LYS A 152 15.21 -4.56 8.88
N ALA A 153 14.70 -4.57 10.09
CA ALA A 153 13.27 -4.50 10.36
C ALA A 153 12.69 -3.15 9.93
N VAL A 154 11.49 -3.20 9.37
CA VAL A 154 10.65 -2.06 9.00
C VAL A 154 9.22 -2.42 9.33
N LEU A 155 8.73 -1.94 10.46
CA LEU A 155 7.37 -2.20 10.89
C LEU A 155 6.40 -1.31 10.09
N THR A 156 5.33 -1.92 9.59
CA THR A 156 4.38 -1.24 8.71
C THR A 156 2.92 -1.37 9.12
N SER A 157 2.59 -2.36 9.95
CA SER A 157 1.24 -2.54 10.46
C SER A 157 1.24 -3.30 11.77
N ILE A 158 0.25 -3.01 12.62
CA ILE A 158 -0.02 -3.73 13.86
C ILE A 158 -1.52 -4.04 13.94
N ALA A 159 -1.88 -5.26 14.34
CA ALA A 159 -3.24 -5.60 14.74
C ALA A 159 -3.25 -6.25 16.12
N VAL A 160 -4.26 -5.90 16.91
CA VAL A 160 -4.47 -6.45 18.26
C VAL A 160 -5.75 -7.27 18.26
N TYR A 161 -5.65 -8.52 18.68
CA TYR A 161 -6.81 -9.40 18.81
C TYR A 161 -6.72 -10.21 20.08
N LYS A 162 -7.61 -9.91 21.04
CA LYS A 162 -7.58 -10.51 22.38
C LYS A 162 -6.18 -10.34 23.02
N ASN A 163 -5.52 -11.43 23.35
CA ASN A 163 -4.19 -11.44 23.95
C ASN A 163 -3.06 -11.57 22.92
N ASN A 164 -3.32 -11.32 21.64
CA ASN A 164 -2.33 -11.40 20.58
C ASN A 164 -2.10 -10.04 19.95
N VAL A 165 -0.84 -9.75 19.66
CA VAL A 165 -0.42 -8.58 18.87
C VAL A 165 0.36 -9.08 17.67
N PHE A 166 -0.13 -8.77 16.49
CA PHE A 166 0.50 -9.13 15.23
C PHE A 166 1.20 -7.89 14.67
N VAL A 167 2.43 -8.06 14.23
CA VAL A 167 3.28 -6.98 13.74
C VAL A 167 3.82 -7.35 12.36
N ALA A 168 3.51 -6.57 11.34
CA ALA A 168 4.04 -6.74 10.01
C ALA A 168 5.43 -6.13 9.91
N ASP A 169 6.42 -6.94 9.57
CA ASP A 169 7.81 -6.51 9.31
C ASP A 169 8.11 -6.63 7.82
N ALA A 170 7.96 -5.54 7.10
CA ALA A 170 8.22 -5.45 5.67
C ALA A 170 9.69 -5.69 5.33
N GLY A 171 10.61 -5.30 6.19
CA GLY A 171 12.05 -5.47 6.00
C GLY A 171 12.47 -6.93 6.01
N ASN A 172 11.91 -7.75 6.90
CA ASN A 172 12.15 -9.19 6.97
C ASN A 172 11.10 -10.01 6.22
N ARG A 173 9.99 -9.38 5.76
CA ARG A 173 8.89 -10.02 5.00
C ARG A 173 8.22 -11.14 5.78
N ILE A 174 7.92 -10.87 7.04
CA ILE A 174 7.27 -11.79 7.98
C ILE A 174 6.26 -11.05 8.83
N VAL A 175 5.33 -11.77 9.40
CA VAL A 175 4.51 -11.28 10.51
C VAL A 175 4.98 -11.91 11.81
N LEU A 176 5.11 -11.11 12.84
CA LEU A 176 5.49 -11.51 14.19
C LEU A 176 4.25 -11.52 15.07
N ARG A 177 4.00 -12.63 15.75
CA ARG A 177 2.94 -12.74 16.76
C ARG A 177 3.54 -12.65 18.14
N TYR A 178 3.06 -11.70 18.91
CA TYR A 178 3.42 -11.48 20.32
C TYR A 178 2.20 -11.70 21.22
N ASP A 179 2.45 -11.95 22.49
CA ASP A 179 1.45 -11.68 23.53
C ASP A 179 1.44 -10.18 23.90
N THR A 180 0.47 -9.76 24.70
CA THR A 180 0.34 -8.36 25.11
C THR A 180 1.45 -7.85 26.04
N SER A 181 2.31 -8.75 26.56
CA SER A 181 3.51 -8.38 27.33
C SER A 181 4.74 -8.10 26.45
N GLY A 182 4.65 -8.39 25.13
CA GLY A 182 5.75 -8.24 24.19
C GLY A 182 6.64 -9.48 24.06
N LYS A 183 6.19 -10.63 24.56
CA LYS A 183 6.87 -11.90 24.37
C LYS A 183 6.52 -12.46 22.99
N LEU A 184 7.53 -12.67 22.14
CA LEU A 184 7.37 -13.31 20.84
C LEU A 184 6.87 -14.74 21.00
N ILE A 185 5.77 -15.07 20.31
CA ILE A 185 5.15 -16.40 20.29
C ILE A 185 5.66 -17.18 19.10
N ASN A 186 5.41 -16.65 17.87
CA ASN A 186 5.85 -17.29 16.63
C ASN A 186 6.02 -16.27 15.50
N ARG A 187 6.48 -16.76 14.34
CA ARG A 187 6.62 -16.03 13.08
C ARG A 187 5.72 -16.65 12.04
N ILE A 188 5.06 -15.83 11.23
CA ILE A 188 4.07 -16.24 10.24
C ILE A 188 4.51 -15.78 8.86
N GLY A 189 4.31 -16.67 7.86
CA GLY A 189 4.56 -16.37 6.45
C GLY A 189 6.00 -16.53 6.00
N GLU A 190 6.89 -17.10 6.80
CA GLU A 190 8.20 -17.55 6.33
C GLU A 190 8.00 -18.64 5.25
N LYS A 191 8.72 -18.50 4.13
CA LYS A 191 8.59 -19.44 3.02
C LYS A 191 8.92 -20.86 3.45
N ASP A 192 7.96 -21.74 3.32
CA ASP A 192 8.11 -23.17 3.62
C ASP A 192 7.45 -24.01 2.52
N LYS A 193 8.28 -24.67 1.71
CA LYS A 193 7.80 -25.53 0.61
C LYS A 193 7.05 -26.76 1.09
N TYR A 194 7.39 -27.28 2.26
CA TYR A 194 6.78 -28.50 2.81
C TYR A 194 5.40 -28.21 3.40
N LYS A 195 5.21 -27.00 3.92
CA LYS A 195 3.92 -26.53 4.44
C LYS A 195 3.08 -25.78 3.40
N GLY A 196 3.57 -25.66 2.17
CA GLY A 196 2.87 -24.90 1.12
C GLY A 196 2.84 -23.38 1.35
N ILE A 197 3.67 -22.85 2.25
CA ILE A 197 3.73 -21.41 2.55
C ILE A 197 4.55 -20.70 1.46
N PRO A 198 3.94 -19.77 0.68
CA PRO A 198 4.62 -19.16 -0.47
C PRO A 198 5.69 -18.14 -0.06
N GLY A 199 5.57 -17.57 1.13
CA GLY A 199 6.33 -16.41 1.58
C GLY A 199 5.77 -15.09 1.04
N PHE A 200 6.10 -13.99 1.70
CA PHE A 200 5.65 -12.67 1.27
C PHE A 200 6.60 -12.03 0.26
N VAL A 201 6.01 -11.43 -0.78
CA VAL A 201 6.73 -10.61 -1.76
C VAL A 201 6.39 -9.15 -1.50
N VAL A 202 7.31 -8.45 -0.85
CA VAL A 202 7.13 -7.06 -0.41
C VAL A 202 8.14 -6.18 -1.15
N PRO A 203 7.78 -5.64 -2.33
CA PRO A 203 8.68 -4.83 -3.16
C PRO A 203 8.80 -3.38 -2.69
N SER A 204 7.87 -2.91 -1.88
CA SER A 204 7.84 -1.57 -1.28
C SER A 204 7.40 -1.69 0.18
N PRO A 205 7.69 -0.70 1.04
CA PRO A 205 7.43 -0.81 2.48
C PRO A 205 5.95 -0.64 2.84
N TYR A 206 5.06 -1.32 2.11
CA TYR A 206 3.63 -1.42 2.37
C TYR A 206 3.31 -2.91 2.58
N PHE A 207 3.02 -3.25 3.82
CA PHE A 207 2.79 -4.62 4.22
C PHE A 207 1.85 -4.58 5.42
N ASP A 208 0.56 -4.80 5.14
CA ASP A 208 -0.53 -4.58 6.07
C ASP A 208 -1.19 -5.88 6.53
N LEU A 209 -1.82 -5.84 7.70
CA LEU A 209 -2.48 -6.98 8.31
C LEU A 209 -3.69 -6.56 9.16
N ALA A 210 -4.65 -7.46 9.24
CA ALA A 210 -5.81 -7.35 10.13
C ALA A 210 -6.27 -8.75 10.56
N VAL A 211 -7.06 -8.83 11.63
CA VAL A 211 -7.64 -10.10 12.09
C VAL A 211 -9.15 -10.07 11.88
N GLY A 212 -9.66 -11.07 11.15
CA GLY A 212 -11.09 -11.28 10.96
C GLY A 212 -11.77 -11.86 12.19
N ARG A 213 -13.10 -11.77 12.25
CA ARG A 213 -13.92 -12.38 13.33
C ARG A 213 -13.88 -13.89 13.31
N ASP A 214 -13.56 -14.47 12.15
CA ASP A 214 -13.32 -15.91 11.97
C ASP A 214 -12.05 -16.40 12.69
N GLY A 215 -11.26 -15.47 13.25
CA GLY A 215 -10.02 -15.76 13.97
C GLY A 215 -8.86 -16.06 13.06
N LEU A 216 -8.93 -15.71 11.78
CA LEU A 216 -7.82 -15.79 10.86
C LEU A 216 -7.12 -14.43 10.71
N LEU A 217 -5.81 -14.49 10.62
CA LEU A 217 -4.98 -13.35 10.27
C LEU A 217 -5.04 -13.12 8.75
N ARG A 218 -5.41 -11.93 8.33
CA ARG A 218 -5.33 -11.48 6.94
C ARG A 218 -4.06 -10.66 6.75
N VAL A 219 -3.31 -10.94 5.70
CA VAL A 219 -2.04 -10.26 5.41
C VAL A 219 -1.99 -9.91 3.93
N VAL A 220 -1.69 -8.66 3.62
CA VAL A 220 -1.43 -8.24 2.24
C VAL A 220 -0.15 -8.90 1.74
N ASN A 221 -0.19 -9.53 0.57
CA ASN A 221 1.01 -9.93 -0.18
C ASN A 221 1.10 -9.06 -1.44
N PRO A 222 1.64 -7.83 -1.34
CA PRO A 222 1.45 -6.80 -2.34
C PRO A 222 2.13 -7.14 -3.67
N GLY A 223 3.26 -7.82 -3.65
CA GLY A 223 3.95 -8.26 -4.87
C GLY A 223 3.21 -9.37 -5.60
N LEU A 224 2.32 -10.12 -4.91
CA LEU A 224 1.43 -11.10 -5.52
C LEU A 224 0.02 -10.54 -5.78
N ARG A 225 -0.24 -9.29 -5.41
CA ARG A 225 -1.51 -8.56 -5.60
C ARG A 225 -2.71 -9.32 -5.05
N ARG A 226 -2.58 -9.73 -3.76
CA ARG A 226 -3.60 -10.50 -3.06
C ARG A 226 -3.52 -10.30 -1.54
N ILE A 227 -4.57 -10.67 -0.86
CA ILE A 227 -4.62 -10.84 0.59
C ILE A 227 -4.60 -12.32 0.90
N GLU A 228 -3.82 -12.72 1.87
CA GLU A 228 -3.62 -14.10 2.29
C GLU A 228 -4.16 -14.32 3.70
N ALA A 229 -4.79 -15.47 3.94
CA ALA A 229 -5.28 -15.87 5.26
C ALA A 229 -4.35 -16.89 5.90
N TYR A 230 -4.10 -16.72 7.19
CA TYR A 230 -3.27 -17.60 8.00
C TYR A 230 -3.94 -17.91 9.33
N THR A 231 -3.73 -19.12 9.85
CA THR A 231 -3.98 -19.37 11.27
C THR A 231 -2.98 -18.59 12.13
N PHE A 232 -3.29 -18.42 13.42
CA PHE A 232 -2.35 -17.76 14.34
C PHE A 232 -1.07 -18.59 14.57
N ASP A 233 -1.10 -19.87 14.28
CA ASP A 233 0.07 -20.77 14.36
C ASP A 233 0.92 -20.73 13.08
N GLY A 234 0.45 -20.02 12.04
CA GLY A 234 1.18 -19.73 10.82
C GLY A 234 0.88 -20.67 9.65
N ASP A 235 -0.17 -21.47 9.75
CA ASP A 235 -0.60 -22.30 8.63
C ASP A 235 -1.32 -21.42 7.58
N PHE A 236 -0.96 -21.62 6.33
CA PHE A 236 -1.57 -20.92 5.20
C PHE A 236 -2.91 -21.55 4.86
N GLU A 237 -3.96 -20.74 4.81
CA GLU A 237 -5.32 -21.19 4.55
C GLU A 237 -5.73 -20.95 3.10
N PHE A 238 -5.87 -19.69 2.70
CA PHE A 238 -6.27 -19.34 1.35
C PHE A 238 -5.86 -17.90 1.00
N PRO A 239 -5.70 -17.58 -0.30
CA PRO A 239 -5.57 -16.23 -0.80
C PRO A 239 -6.82 -15.79 -1.52
N TRP A 240 -7.04 -14.47 -1.62
CA TRP A 240 -7.94 -13.86 -2.57
C TRP A 240 -7.34 -12.59 -3.18
N GLY A 241 -7.86 -12.16 -4.33
CA GLY A 241 -7.36 -11.03 -5.10
C GLY A 241 -6.55 -11.45 -6.31
N THR A 242 -6.64 -10.66 -7.35
CA THR A 242 -5.97 -10.92 -8.63
C THR A 242 -5.41 -9.63 -9.20
N PHE A 243 -4.35 -9.75 -9.99
CA PHE A 243 -3.82 -8.64 -10.77
C PHE A 243 -4.74 -8.30 -11.95
N SER A 244 -5.01 -7.01 -12.16
CA SER A 244 -5.57 -6.51 -13.40
C SER A 244 -5.19 -5.05 -13.65
N ASN A 245 -4.75 -4.75 -14.87
CA ASN A 245 -4.57 -3.38 -15.35
C ASN A 245 -5.69 -2.93 -16.29
N VAL A 246 -6.75 -3.73 -16.45
CA VAL A 246 -7.86 -3.45 -17.36
C VAL A 246 -9.23 -3.60 -16.71
N ASP A 247 -9.29 -4.27 -15.55
CA ASP A 247 -10.53 -4.50 -14.81
C ASP A 247 -10.38 -3.95 -13.39
N ILE A 248 -11.30 -3.07 -12.99
CA ILE A 248 -11.35 -2.47 -11.66
C ILE A 248 -11.45 -3.51 -10.53
N LYS A 249 -11.98 -4.69 -10.83
CA LYS A 249 -12.11 -5.78 -9.86
C LYS A 249 -10.79 -6.33 -9.38
N GLY A 250 -9.73 -6.23 -10.19
CA GLY A 250 -8.39 -6.64 -9.81
C GLY A 250 -7.56 -5.50 -9.21
N PHE A 251 -6.41 -5.85 -8.62
CA PHE A 251 -5.45 -4.89 -8.11
C PHE A 251 -4.50 -4.45 -9.21
N CYS A 252 -4.40 -3.13 -9.44
CA CYS A 252 -3.59 -2.54 -10.48
C CYS A 252 -2.13 -2.32 -10.00
N GLY A 253 -1.20 -2.31 -10.93
CA GLY A 253 0.20 -1.98 -10.68
C GLY A 253 1.02 -3.12 -10.06
N CYS A 254 2.20 -2.78 -9.53
CA CYS A 254 3.19 -3.79 -9.13
C CYS A 254 3.06 -4.27 -7.67
N CYS A 255 2.38 -3.52 -6.80
CA CYS A 255 2.36 -3.78 -5.37
C CYS A 255 1.12 -3.17 -4.68
N ASN A 256 -0.05 -3.67 -5.05
CA ASN A 256 -1.34 -3.36 -4.45
C ASN A 256 -2.05 -4.65 -4.00
N PRO A 257 -2.99 -4.59 -3.04
CA PRO A 257 -3.30 -3.41 -2.25
C PRO A 257 -2.15 -3.03 -1.33
N VAL A 258 -2.13 -1.78 -0.83
CA VAL A 258 -1.12 -1.32 0.13
C VAL A 258 -1.59 -1.44 1.56
N ASN A 259 -2.82 -1.02 1.83
CA ASN A 259 -3.46 -1.10 3.15
C ASN A 259 -4.89 -1.61 2.98
N PHE A 260 -5.46 -2.14 4.06
CA PHE A 260 -6.86 -2.58 4.09
C PHE A 260 -7.41 -2.59 5.52
N ALA A 261 -8.73 -2.55 5.62
CA ALA A 261 -9.46 -2.78 6.86
C ALA A 261 -10.58 -3.81 6.64
N ILE A 262 -11.07 -4.41 7.71
CA ILE A 262 -12.17 -5.38 7.69
C ILE A 262 -13.38 -4.75 8.36
N LEU A 263 -14.49 -4.66 7.63
CA LEU A 263 -15.77 -4.18 8.14
C LEU A 263 -16.43 -5.22 9.07
N GLU A 264 -17.49 -4.82 9.78
CA GLU A 264 -18.20 -5.72 10.69
C GLU A 264 -18.86 -6.91 10.01
N ASP A 265 -19.23 -6.78 8.74
CA ASP A 265 -19.77 -7.85 7.90
C ASP A 265 -18.70 -8.71 7.21
N GLU A 266 -17.44 -8.61 7.67
CA GLU A 266 -16.25 -9.26 7.12
C GLU A 266 -15.87 -8.82 5.71
N SER A 267 -16.52 -7.80 5.14
CA SER A 267 -16.10 -7.17 3.88
C SER A 267 -14.79 -6.43 4.05
N PHE A 268 -14.01 -6.34 2.98
CA PHE A 268 -12.71 -5.70 2.97
C PHE A 268 -12.77 -4.33 2.33
N VAL A 269 -12.21 -3.33 2.99
CA VAL A 269 -11.90 -2.03 2.40
C VAL A 269 -10.43 -2.04 2.02
N THR A 270 -10.08 -1.83 0.76
CA THR A 270 -8.68 -1.88 0.30
C THR A 270 -8.25 -0.57 -0.30
N CYS A 271 -7.02 -0.15 -0.04
CA CYS A 271 -6.39 1.01 -0.65
C CYS A 271 -5.36 0.59 -1.70
N GLU A 272 -5.44 1.20 -2.88
CA GLU A 272 -4.43 1.08 -3.94
C GLU A 272 -3.66 2.38 -4.09
N LYS A 273 -2.35 2.29 -4.29
CA LYS A 273 -1.48 3.42 -4.63
C LYS A 273 -1.21 3.48 -6.13
N GLY A 274 -0.67 4.60 -6.57
CA GLY A 274 -0.48 4.87 -7.98
C GLY A 274 -1.80 5.29 -8.61
N LEU A 275 -2.57 4.39 -9.15
CA LEU A 275 -3.98 4.65 -9.49
C LEU A 275 -4.79 4.56 -8.19
N THR A 276 -4.81 5.69 -7.45
CA THR A 276 -5.33 5.75 -6.09
C THR A 276 -6.82 5.45 -6.04
N ARG A 277 -7.19 4.32 -5.44
CA ARG A 277 -8.58 3.88 -5.30
C ARG A 277 -8.80 3.25 -3.93
N VAL A 278 -9.98 3.48 -3.37
CA VAL A 278 -10.48 2.75 -2.19
C VAL A 278 -11.66 1.90 -2.64
N LYS A 279 -11.53 0.57 -2.48
CA LYS A 279 -12.49 -0.41 -3.02
C LYS A 279 -13.03 -1.32 -1.93
N ILE A 280 -14.21 -1.90 -2.20
CA ILE A 280 -14.89 -2.86 -1.33
C ILE A 280 -14.89 -4.23 -2.01
N TYR A 281 -14.55 -5.24 -1.22
CA TYR A 281 -14.69 -6.65 -1.56
C TYR A 281 -15.51 -7.33 -0.45
N ASP A 282 -16.29 -8.35 -0.79
CA ASP A 282 -17.00 -9.13 0.21
C ASP A 282 -16.06 -10.05 1.03
N ALA A 283 -16.63 -10.82 1.95
CA ALA A 283 -15.88 -11.72 2.81
C ALA A 283 -15.14 -12.83 2.04
N GLU A 284 -15.60 -13.19 0.86
CA GLU A 284 -15.00 -14.16 -0.06
C GLU A 284 -13.98 -13.53 -1.00
N GLY A 285 -13.83 -12.20 -0.98
CA GLY A 285 -12.91 -11.44 -1.82
C GLY A 285 -13.46 -11.12 -3.22
N ALA A 286 -14.77 -11.23 -3.44
CA ALA A 286 -15.39 -10.78 -4.66
C ALA A 286 -15.60 -9.24 -4.62
N PHE A 287 -15.34 -8.58 -5.75
CA PHE A 287 -15.49 -7.13 -5.85
C PHE A 287 -16.95 -6.70 -5.71
N VAL A 288 -17.22 -5.75 -4.83
CA VAL A 288 -18.55 -5.21 -4.54
C VAL A 288 -18.71 -3.81 -5.12
N GLY A 289 -17.70 -2.94 -4.96
CA GLY A 289 -17.78 -1.55 -5.43
C GLY A 289 -16.62 -0.69 -5.00
N VAL A 290 -16.82 0.61 -5.08
CA VAL A 290 -15.80 1.64 -4.84
C VAL A 290 -16.28 2.56 -3.71
N VAL A 291 -15.36 2.93 -2.83
CA VAL A 291 -15.58 3.99 -1.84
C VAL A 291 -15.27 5.33 -2.48
N ALA A 292 -14.07 5.46 -3.07
CA ALA A 292 -13.62 6.66 -3.73
C ALA A 292 -12.59 6.32 -4.83
N GLY A 293 -12.66 7.04 -5.93
CA GLY A 293 -11.75 6.90 -7.07
C GLY A 293 -10.72 8.02 -7.16
N PRO A 294 -9.81 7.93 -8.15
CA PRO A 294 -8.74 8.90 -8.34
C PRO A 294 -9.24 10.34 -8.50
N GLU A 295 -10.34 10.57 -9.21
CA GLU A 295 -10.92 11.90 -9.43
C GLU A 295 -11.27 12.62 -8.12
N GLN A 296 -11.67 11.84 -7.10
CA GLN A 296 -12.03 12.36 -5.78
C GLN A 296 -10.81 12.43 -4.84
N LEU A 297 -9.90 11.45 -4.93
CA LEU A 297 -8.81 11.29 -3.97
C LEU A 297 -7.57 12.12 -4.31
N VAL A 298 -7.30 12.35 -5.61
CA VAL A 298 -6.07 12.99 -6.09
C VAL A 298 -6.39 14.29 -6.81
N GLU A 299 -5.73 15.38 -6.45
CA GLU A 299 -5.78 16.63 -7.19
C GLU A 299 -4.78 16.62 -8.35
N GLY A 300 -5.21 17.08 -9.52
CA GLY A 300 -4.34 17.27 -10.68
C GLY A 300 -4.55 16.25 -11.81
N ASP A 301 -3.53 16.10 -12.63
CA ASP A 301 -3.58 15.28 -13.83
C ASP A 301 -3.43 13.80 -13.48
N ILE A 302 -4.54 13.08 -13.47
CA ILE A 302 -4.63 11.65 -13.17
C ILE A 302 -3.83 10.82 -14.21
N SER A 303 -3.63 11.35 -15.42
CA SER A 303 -2.87 10.68 -16.48
C SER A 303 -1.38 10.53 -16.17
N ARG A 304 -0.87 11.23 -15.17
CA ARG A 304 0.54 11.19 -14.73
C ARG A 304 0.85 10.12 -13.69
N VAL A 305 -0.12 9.31 -13.34
CA VAL A 305 0.07 8.26 -12.35
C VAL A 305 1.12 7.26 -12.83
N CYS A 306 2.19 7.10 -12.06
CA CYS A 306 3.24 6.12 -12.30
C CYS A 306 4.12 6.29 -13.55
N ILE A 307 4.38 7.51 -14.04
CA ILE A 307 5.37 7.73 -15.09
C ILE A 307 6.80 7.47 -14.57
N ILE A 308 7.06 7.83 -13.31
CA ILE A 308 8.33 7.51 -12.64
C ILE A 308 8.09 6.73 -11.35
N PRO A 309 9.06 5.88 -10.91
CA PRO A 309 8.89 5.05 -9.71
C PRO A 309 8.53 5.82 -8.43
N ALA A 310 8.97 7.07 -8.29
CA ALA A 310 8.64 7.91 -7.14
C ALA A 310 7.14 8.28 -7.11
N GLU A 311 6.53 8.57 -8.27
CA GLU A 311 5.10 8.88 -8.38
C GLU A 311 4.22 7.65 -8.10
N CYS A 312 4.72 6.44 -8.42
CA CYS A 312 4.02 5.20 -8.12
C CYS A 312 3.89 4.90 -6.61
N GLN A 313 4.58 5.64 -5.76
CA GLN A 313 4.43 5.56 -4.30
C GLN A 313 3.38 6.54 -3.76
N ALA A 314 2.98 7.54 -4.55
CA ALA A 314 1.98 8.50 -4.14
C ALA A 314 0.60 7.83 -3.96
N GLY A 315 -0.20 8.36 -3.03
CA GLY A 315 -1.54 7.86 -2.75
C GLY A 315 -1.57 6.52 -2.04
N ALA A 316 -0.52 6.14 -1.34
CA ALA A 316 -0.52 4.99 -0.44
C ALA A 316 -1.28 5.35 0.85
N PHE A 317 -2.59 5.53 0.74
CA PHE A 317 -3.46 5.91 1.84
C PHE A 317 -3.63 4.76 2.83
N ASP A 318 -3.74 5.11 4.10
CA ASP A 318 -4.11 4.16 5.14
C ASP A 318 -5.62 4.22 5.43
N VAL A 319 -6.18 3.17 6.01
CA VAL A 319 -7.62 3.06 6.20
C VAL A 319 -7.97 2.39 7.53
N ALA A 320 -8.95 2.98 8.23
CA ALA A 320 -9.59 2.39 9.37
C ALA A 320 -11.11 2.37 9.17
N VAL A 321 -11.79 1.53 9.92
CA VAL A 321 -13.27 1.44 9.92
C VAL A 321 -13.78 1.44 11.35
N ASP A 322 -15.02 1.89 11.52
CA ASP A 322 -15.69 1.84 12.81
C ASP A 322 -16.84 0.80 12.85
N ALA A 323 -17.43 0.63 14.01
CA ALA A 323 -18.55 -0.29 14.23
C ALA A 323 -19.84 0.13 13.49
N HIS A 324 -19.91 1.33 12.92
CA HIS A 324 -21.04 1.81 12.14
C HIS A 324 -20.85 1.60 10.63
N GLY A 325 -19.73 0.98 10.22
CA GLY A 325 -19.40 0.75 8.81
C GLY A 325 -18.92 2.02 8.10
N ARG A 326 -18.52 3.07 8.84
CA ARG A 326 -17.89 4.25 8.26
C ARG A 326 -16.42 3.93 7.97
N ILE A 327 -15.91 4.52 6.92
CA ILE A 327 -14.56 4.31 6.42
C ILE A 327 -13.78 5.61 6.60
N PHE A 328 -12.65 5.51 7.29
CA PHE A 328 -11.75 6.62 7.58
C PHE A 328 -10.49 6.43 6.74
N VAL A 329 -10.30 7.28 5.76
CA VAL A 329 -9.16 7.24 4.85
C VAL A 329 -8.16 8.31 5.27
N LEU A 330 -6.96 7.90 5.65
CA LEU A 330 -5.84 8.81 5.90
C LEU A 330 -5.18 9.16 4.56
N ASP A 331 -5.43 10.38 4.11
CA ASP A 331 -4.74 10.96 2.96
C ASP A 331 -3.34 11.44 3.41
N THR A 332 -2.34 10.62 3.15
CA THR A 332 -0.94 10.89 3.53
C THR A 332 -0.28 11.96 2.66
N ILE A 333 -0.91 12.39 1.57
CA ILE A 333 -0.42 13.48 0.71
C ILE A 333 -0.85 14.82 1.30
N LYS A 334 -2.12 14.93 1.70
CA LYS A 334 -2.70 16.18 2.26
C LYS A 334 -2.63 16.21 3.78
N ASN A 335 -2.23 15.12 4.43
CA ASN A 335 -2.26 14.95 5.88
C ASN A 335 -3.63 15.26 6.48
N THR A 336 -4.66 14.62 5.90
CA THR A 336 -6.05 14.75 6.33
C THR A 336 -6.72 13.40 6.49
N VAL A 337 -7.71 13.33 7.36
CA VAL A 337 -8.61 12.18 7.47
C VAL A 337 -9.91 12.50 6.74
N ARG A 338 -10.30 11.63 5.82
CA ARG A 338 -11.54 11.71 5.05
C ARG A 338 -12.49 10.62 5.51
N ILE A 339 -13.74 10.97 5.77
CA ILE A 339 -14.74 10.05 6.32
C ILE A 339 -15.79 9.76 5.25
N PHE A 340 -16.04 8.49 5.01
CA PHE A 340 -16.99 8.00 4.03
C PHE A 340 -18.09 7.19 4.72
N THR A 341 -19.34 7.47 4.35
CA THR A 341 -20.53 6.74 4.81
C THR A 341 -21.20 6.03 3.65
N LYS A 342 -21.77 4.86 3.92
CA LYS A 342 -22.45 4.07 2.90
C LYS A 342 -23.70 4.82 2.41
N ILE A 343 -23.84 4.93 1.10
CA ILE A 343 -25.02 5.52 0.46
C ILE A 343 -26.21 4.59 0.72
N ASN A 344 -27.21 5.08 1.43
CA ASN A 344 -28.44 4.35 1.57
C ASN A 344 -29.22 4.43 0.26
N PRO A 345 -29.56 3.29 -0.38
CA PRO A 345 -30.42 3.35 -1.55
C PRO A 345 -31.73 4.06 -1.15
N VAL A 346 -32.04 5.14 -1.85
CA VAL A 346 -33.34 5.82 -1.71
C VAL A 346 -34.41 4.77 -2.00
N ARG A 347 -35.21 4.44 -0.99
CA ARG A 347 -36.33 3.49 -1.10
C ARG A 347 -37.41 4.02 -2.01
#